data_92d27c0087ad66fbb9defb0883840c56
#
_entry.id   92d27c0087ad66fbb9defb0883840c56
#
_cell.length_a   1.000
_cell.length_b   1.000
_cell.length_c   1.000
_cell.angle_alpha   90.00
_cell.angle_beta   90.00
_cell.angle_gamma   90.00
#
_symmetry.space_group_name_H-M   'P 1'
#
loop_
_entity.id
_entity.type
_entity.pdbx_description
1 polymer ?
#
loop_
_entity_poly.entity_id
_entity_poly.type
_entity_poly.pdbx_seq_one_letter_code
_entity_poly.pdbx_strand_id
1 'polypeptide(L)'
;MPARARHAGDMTNSKQVLRLFTVLLAAAAVALGQGRAAAADFNALVFSKTLMFRHASITNGIAAIRQLGAENHFEVDATEDASWFTAANLAKYKVIIFLSTSGDILNEEQQAAFKHFIEQGGGLAAIHAAVAGDVATEGKWPWYGEALCARFTNHSAIVQATVNIEDRKHLSTAPLPERWVRTDEWYNFIASPRGQARVLASLDETTYKGGTMGKDHPVAWCKQMGKGRIWYTALGHTEASFTEPLFLKHLLGGIQTAAGVKRAELRPE
;
A
#
# COMPACT_ATOMS: atom_id res chain seq x y z
N MET A 1 -55.40 -3.35 82.44
CA MET A 1 -54.88 -4.38 81.48
C MET A 1 -54.43 -3.66 80.28
N PRO A 2 -53.11 -3.69 79.91
CA PRO A 2 -52.56 -2.93 78.79
C PRO A 2 -52.53 -3.78 77.53
N ALA A 3 -52.81 -3.11 76.41
CA ALA A 3 -52.77 -3.65 75.04
C ALA A 3 -51.34 -3.72 74.52
N ARG A 4 -50.98 -4.80 73.88
CA ARG A 4 -49.70 -5.02 73.18
C ARG A 4 -49.64 -4.30 71.83
N ALA A 5 -48.70 -3.44 71.66
CA ALA A 5 -48.33 -2.91 70.35
C ALA A 5 -47.40 -3.96 69.56
N ARG A 6 -47.76 -4.26 68.33
CA ARG A 6 -46.96 -5.06 67.42
C ARG A 6 -46.07 -4.14 66.60
N HIS A 7 -44.79 -4.39 66.65
CA HIS A 7 -43.79 -3.80 65.71
C HIS A 7 -43.96 -4.43 64.34
N ALA A 8 -44.26 -3.62 63.33
CA ALA A 8 -44.11 -4.00 61.92
C ALA A 8 -42.71 -3.56 61.48
N GLY A 9 -41.85 -4.56 61.26
CA GLY A 9 -40.51 -4.31 60.80
C GLY A 9 -40.49 -3.88 59.33
N ASP A 10 -39.74 -2.86 59.09
CA ASP A 10 -39.49 -2.23 57.79
C ASP A 10 -38.72 -3.17 56.83
N MET A 11 -39.42 -3.75 55.83
CA MET A 11 -38.87 -4.64 54.82
C MET A 11 -38.59 -3.92 53.46
N THR A 12 -38.65 -2.58 53.47
CA THR A 12 -38.54 -1.83 52.21
C THR A 12 -37.10 -1.47 51.78
N ASN A 13 -36.11 -1.63 52.68
CA ASN A 13 -34.74 -1.15 52.39
C ASN A 13 -33.81 -2.16 51.69
N SER A 14 -34.12 -3.49 51.77
CA SER A 14 -33.25 -4.49 51.19
C SER A 14 -33.36 -4.64 49.65
N LYS A 15 -34.56 -4.32 49.10
CA LYS A 15 -34.81 -4.42 47.64
C LYS A 15 -34.23 -3.22 46.84
N GLN A 16 -34.13 -2.06 47.47
CA GLN A 16 -33.53 -0.87 46.82
C GLN A 16 -31.99 -0.95 46.79
N VAL A 17 -31.38 -1.48 47.85
CA VAL A 17 -29.90 -1.66 47.88
C VAL A 17 -29.46 -2.73 46.86
N LEU A 18 -30.23 -3.81 46.69
CA LEU A 18 -29.93 -4.86 45.74
C LEU A 18 -30.08 -4.39 44.28
N ARG A 19 -31.00 -3.47 43.97
CA ARG A 19 -31.16 -2.89 42.63
C ARG A 19 -30.05 -1.90 42.28
N LEU A 20 -29.53 -1.12 43.23
CA LEU A 20 -28.40 -0.23 43.04
C LEU A 20 -27.08 -0.99 42.74
N PHE A 21 -26.86 -2.12 43.41
CA PHE A 21 -25.69 -2.97 43.15
C PHE A 21 -25.73 -3.65 41.79
N THR A 22 -26.90 -4.08 41.31
CA THR A 22 -27.05 -4.70 39.97
C THR A 22 -26.87 -3.70 38.84
N VAL A 23 -27.28 -2.44 39.01
CA VAL A 23 -27.10 -1.38 38.01
C VAL A 23 -25.63 -0.94 37.95
N LEU A 24 -24.91 -0.86 39.06
CA LEU A 24 -23.48 -0.54 39.11
C LEU A 24 -22.60 -1.63 38.52
N LEU A 25 -22.91 -2.92 38.68
CA LEU A 25 -22.20 -4.02 38.06
C LEU A 25 -22.44 -4.10 36.55
N ALA A 26 -23.63 -3.76 36.04
CA ALA A 26 -23.92 -3.69 34.61
C ALA A 26 -23.21 -2.51 33.93
N ALA A 27 -23.07 -1.36 34.59
CA ALA A 27 -22.34 -0.20 34.09
C ALA A 27 -20.80 -0.46 34.04
N ALA A 28 -20.25 -1.20 35.00
CA ALA A 28 -18.84 -1.59 35.02
C ALA A 28 -18.50 -2.63 33.92
N ALA A 29 -19.44 -3.53 33.59
CA ALA A 29 -19.25 -4.52 32.51
C ALA A 29 -19.28 -3.90 31.11
N VAL A 30 -20.01 -2.81 30.89
CA VAL A 30 -20.05 -2.07 29.63
C VAL A 30 -18.79 -1.22 29.43
N ALA A 31 -18.15 -0.74 30.51
CA ALA A 31 -16.91 0.03 30.44
C ALA A 31 -15.66 -0.84 30.12
N LEU A 32 -15.70 -2.15 30.35
CA LEU A 32 -14.61 -3.09 30.07
C LEU A 32 -14.62 -3.65 28.63
N GLY A 33 -15.66 -3.32 27.84
CA GLY A 33 -15.83 -3.78 26.45
C GLY A 33 -15.35 -2.80 25.37
N GLN A 34 -14.74 -1.67 25.73
CA GLN A 34 -14.04 -0.83 24.75
C GLN A 34 -12.67 -1.49 24.50
N GLY A 35 -12.68 -2.48 23.62
CA GLY A 35 -11.46 -3.07 23.08
C GLY A 35 -10.56 -1.94 22.61
N ARG A 36 -9.42 -1.78 23.27
CA ARG A 36 -8.38 -0.86 22.83
C ARG A 36 -8.06 -1.27 21.39
N ALA A 37 -8.38 -0.42 20.42
CA ALA A 37 -8.02 -0.67 19.04
C ALA A 37 -6.53 -1.08 19.04
N ALA A 38 -6.22 -2.23 18.44
CA ALA A 38 -4.84 -2.67 18.32
C ALA A 38 -4.06 -1.54 17.65
N ALA A 39 -2.89 -1.21 18.20
CA ALA A 39 -2.04 -0.20 17.58
C ALA A 39 -1.68 -0.67 16.16
N ALA A 40 -1.63 0.26 15.21
CA ALA A 40 -1.22 -0.05 13.86
C ALA A 40 0.21 -0.60 13.85
N ASP A 41 0.47 -1.60 13.02
CA ASP A 41 1.80 -2.20 12.87
C ASP A 41 2.78 -1.22 12.24
N PHE A 42 2.29 -0.34 11.37
CA PHE A 42 3.07 0.72 10.73
C PHE A 42 2.17 1.79 10.09
N ASN A 43 2.79 2.92 9.71
CA ASN A 43 2.15 3.97 8.92
C ASN A 43 2.67 3.96 7.49
N ALA A 44 1.78 4.18 6.54
CA ALA A 44 2.04 4.34 5.10
C ALA A 44 1.61 5.73 4.64
N LEU A 45 2.38 6.37 3.77
CA LEU A 45 1.99 7.61 3.10
C LEU A 45 1.73 7.36 1.63
N VAL A 46 0.51 7.60 1.16
CA VAL A 46 0.19 7.63 -0.27
C VAL A 46 0.46 9.03 -0.80
N PHE A 47 1.32 9.11 -1.80
CA PHE A 47 1.63 10.33 -2.53
C PHE A 47 1.16 10.18 -3.98
N SER A 48 0.32 11.11 -4.45
CA SER A 48 -0.33 11.01 -5.77
C SER A 48 -0.28 12.32 -6.57
N LYS A 49 0.74 13.16 -6.31
CA LYS A 49 0.95 14.39 -7.08
C LYS A 49 1.24 14.07 -8.54
N THR A 50 0.60 14.80 -9.43
CA THR A 50 0.79 14.70 -10.88
C THR A 50 1.07 16.07 -11.47
N LEU A 51 2.12 16.19 -12.26
CA LEU A 51 2.45 17.40 -13.06
C LEU A 51 2.30 17.13 -14.58
N MET A 52 2.01 15.88 -14.94
CA MET A 52 1.68 15.43 -16.27
C MET A 52 0.29 14.78 -16.28
N PHE A 53 0.16 13.61 -16.92
CA PHE A 53 -1.12 12.91 -16.99
C PHE A 53 -1.60 12.49 -15.60
N ARG A 54 -2.86 12.81 -15.27
CA ARG A 54 -3.54 12.41 -14.04
C ARG A 54 -4.48 11.24 -14.30
N HIS A 55 -4.19 10.10 -13.70
CA HIS A 55 -5.02 8.92 -13.84
C HIS A 55 -6.32 9.03 -13.03
N ALA A 56 -7.47 8.69 -13.66
CA ALA A 56 -8.77 8.66 -12.97
C ALA A 56 -8.78 7.66 -11.80
N SER A 57 -7.99 6.59 -11.90
CA SER A 57 -7.87 5.53 -10.90
C SER A 57 -7.23 5.95 -9.56
N ILE A 58 -6.61 7.13 -9.47
CA ILE A 58 -5.96 7.62 -8.24
C ILE A 58 -6.93 7.62 -7.04
N THR A 59 -8.14 8.14 -7.23
CA THR A 59 -9.15 8.20 -6.16
C THR A 59 -9.53 6.81 -5.66
N ASN A 60 -9.77 5.87 -6.58
CA ASN A 60 -10.08 4.48 -6.26
C ASN A 60 -8.89 3.79 -5.58
N GLY A 61 -7.67 4.09 -6.04
CA GLY A 61 -6.44 3.58 -5.44
C GLY A 61 -6.24 4.03 -4.00
N ILE A 62 -6.45 5.32 -3.70
CA ILE A 62 -6.37 5.82 -2.32
C ILE A 62 -7.41 5.12 -1.43
N ALA A 63 -8.65 4.99 -1.91
CA ALA A 63 -9.71 4.31 -1.16
C ALA A 63 -9.37 2.84 -0.89
N ALA A 64 -8.90 2.12 -1.91
CA ALA A 64 -8.49 0.73 -1.80
C ALA A 64 -7.32 0.54 -0.82
N ILE A 65 -6.29 1.40 -0.88
CA ILE A 65 -5.14 1.32 0.03
C ILE A 65 -5.55 1.61 1.48
N ARG A 66 -6.45 2.56 1.71
CA ARG A 66 -7.01 2.82 3.04
C ARG A 66 -7.80 1.64 3.58
N GLN A 67 -8.61 0.99 2.74
CA GLN A 67 -9.33 -0.22 3.11
C GLN A 67 -8.35 -1.36 3.45
N LEU A 68 -7.32 -1.59 2.63
CA LEU A 68 -6.27 -2.56 2.92
C LEU A 68 -5.56 -2.25 4.23
N GLY A 69 -5.33 -0.97 4.56
CA GLY A 69 -4.77 -0.54 5.83
C GLY A 69 -5.64 -0.94 7.01
N ALA A 70 -6.92 -0.61 6.95
CA ALA A 70 -7.89 -0.92 8.00
C ALA A 70 -8.03 -2.45 8.23
N GLU A 71 -8.01 -3.24 7.15
CA GLU A 71 -8.13 -4.71 7.21
C GLU A 71 -6.84 -5.41 7.65
N ASN A 72 -5.67 -4.75 7.52
CA ASN A 72 -4.35 -5.36 7.74
C ASN A 72 -3.48 -4.57 8.74
N HIS A 73 -4.09 -3.78 9.62
CA HIS A 73 -3.47 -3.11 10.76
C HIS A 73 -2.36 -2.12 10.40
N PHE A 74 -2.53 -1.30 9.35
CA PHE A 74 -1.65 -0.16 9.10
C PHE A 74 -2.46 1.11 8.80
N GLU A 75 -1.93 2.25 9.27
CA GLU A 75 -2.54 3.56 9.03
C GLU A 75 -2.11 4.12 7.68
N VAL A 76 -3.00 4.87 7.03
CA VAL A 76 -2.77 5.41 5.68
C VAL A 76 -3.09 6.89 5.64
N ASP A 77 -2.05 7.71 5.57
CA ASP A 77 -2.16 9.11 5.13
C ASP A 77 -2.10 9.21 3.61
N ALA A 78 -2.75 10.21 3.04
CA ALA A 78 -2.69 10.49 1.61
C ALA A 78 -2.57 11.99 1.34
N THR A 79 -1.64 12.36 0.46
CA THR A 79 -1.38 13.76 0.10
C THR A 79 -0.90 13.91 -1.34
N GLU A 80 -1.10 15.11 -1.89
CA GLU A 80 -0.43 15.58 -3.12
C GLU A 80 0.53 16.73 -2.82
N ASP A 81 0.61 17.14 -1.55
CA ASP A 81 1.49 18.22 -1.11
C ASP A 81 2.92 17.72 -0.91
N ALA A 82 3.81 18.14 -1.81
CA ALA A 82 5.23 17.78 -1.76
C ALA A 82 5.96 18.38 -0.54
N SER A 83 5.41 19.38 0.15
CA SER A 83 5.99 19.92 1.39
C SER A 83 6.06 18.89 2.53
N TRP A 84 5.34 17.78 2.41
CA TRP A 84 5.42 16.64 3.33
C TRP A 84 6.74 15.88 3.24
N PHE A 85 7.52 16.07 2.17
CA PHE A 85 8.80 15.39 1.97
C PHE A 85 9.93 16.10 2.71
N THR A 86 9.87 16.01 4.04
CA THR A 86 10.94 16.42 4.96
C THR A 86 11.41 15.21 5.77
N ALA A 87 12.66 15.18 6.20
CA ALA A 87 13.22 14.09 7.00
C ALA A 87 12.34 13.79 8.25
N ALA A 88 11.91 14.86 8.96
CA ALA A 88 11.10 14.73 10.17
C ALA A 88 9.70 14.13 9.89
N ASN A 89 9.09 14.48 8.77
CA ASN A 89 7.76 13.95 8.44
C ASN A 89 7.85 12.52 7.89
N LEU A 90 8.80 12.25 7.00
CA LEU A 90 8.99 10.91 6.42
C LEU A 90 9.35 9.86 7.48
N ALA A 91 10.06 10.24 8.55
CA ALA A 91 10.39 9.35 9.66
C ALA A 91 9.18 8.72 10.38
N LYS A 92 7.96 9.27 10.19
CA LYS A 92 6.73 8.71 10.75
C LYS A 92 6.24 7.45 10.02
N TYR A 93 6.74 7.18 8.81
CA TYR A 93 6.25 6.15 7.92
C TYR A 93 7.27 5.01 7.76
N LYS A 94 6.78 3.82 7.47
CA LYS A 94 7.61 2.67 7.04
C LYS A 94 7.71 2.58 5.53
N VAL A 95 6.68 3.03 4.83
CA VAL A 95 6.58 2.97 3.37
C VAL A 95 5.93 4.24 2.82
N ILE A 96 6.50 4.74 1.74
CA ILE A 96 5.88 5.77 0.89
C ILE A 96 5.34 5.06 -0.35
N ILE A 97 4.09 5.31 -0.69
CA ILE A 97 3.40 4.71 -1.82
C ILE A 97 3.23 5.79 -2.89
N PHE A 98 3.97 5.69 -3.99
CA PHE A 98 3.78 6.56 -5.14
C PHE A 98 2.68 5.96 -6.02
N LEU A 99 1.49 6.54 -5.92
CA LEU A 99 0.31 6.08 -6.66
C LEU A 99 0.12 6.92 -7.91
N SER A 100 0.49 6.37 -9.05
CA SER A 100 0.37 7.01 -10.39
C SER A 100 0.88 8.44 -10.41
N THR A 101 1.95 8.73 -9.68
CA THR A 101 2.64 10.01 -9.75
C THR A 101 3.22 10.23 -11.13
N SER A 102 3.29 11.49 -11.61
CA SER A 102 3.83 11.79 -12.93
C SER A 102 4.50 13.16 -13.00
N GLY A 103 5.63 13.26 -13.69
CA GLY A 103 6.41 14.49 -13.83
C GLY A 103 7.35 14.75 -12.64
N ASP A 104 7.93 15.95 -12.62
CA ASP A 104 8.91 16.38 -11.60
C ASP A 104 8.21 16.81 -10.31
N ILE A 105 7.74 15.82 -9.55
CA ILE A 105 6.83 15.98 -8.41
C ILE A 105 7.53 16.46 -7.12
N LEU A 106 8.85 16.37 -7.04
CA LEU A 106 9.67 16.75 -5.88
C LEU A 106 10.82 17.67 -6.31
N ASN A 107 11.06 18.74 -5.56
CA ASN A 107 12.27 19.56 -5.74
C ASN A 107 13.51 18.85 -5.14
N GLU A 108 14.69 19.40 -5.36
CA GLU A 108 15.98 18.80 -4.94
C GLU A 108 16.05 18.50 -3.43
N GLU A 109 15.56 19.40 -2.58
CA GLU A 109 15.53 19.19 -1.13
C GLU A 109 14.61 18.02 -0.74
N GLN A 110 13.44 17.95 -1.35
CA GLN A 110 12.47 16.88 -1.14
C GLN A 110 12.98 15.54 -1.69
N GLN A 111 13.66 15.55 -2.84
CA GLN A 111 14.34 14.38 -3.41
C GLN A 111 15.44 13.87 -2.46
N ALA A 112 16.24 14.77 -1.90
CA ALA A 112 17.27 14.41 -0.93
C ALA A 112 16.68 13.81 0.35
N ALA A 113 15.60 14.38 0.88
CA ALA A 113 14.89 13.85 2.05
C ALA A 113 14.31 12.45 1.79
N PHE A 114 13.69 12.24 0.61
CA PHE A 114 13.14 10.94 0.24
C PHE A 114 14.24 9.88 0.00
N LYS A 115 15.32 10.25 -0.69
CA LYS A 115 16.50 9.39 -0.86
C LYS A 115 17.05 8.95 0.49
N HIS A 116 17.25 9.88 1.40
CA HIS A 116 17.72 9.59 2.76
C HIS A 116 16.77 8.63 3.49
N PHE A 117 15.45 8.84 3.41
CA PHE A 117 14.45 7.95 4.00
C PHE A 117 14.62 6.49 3.51
N ILE A 118 14.80 6.29 2.21
CA ILE A 118 15.04 4.96 1.62
C ILE A 118 16.37 4.38 2.13
N GLU A 119 17.46 5.14 2.08
CA GLU A 119 18.79 4.69 2.51
C GLU A 119 18.84 4.29 3.99
N GLN A 120 18.01 4.90 4.84
CA GLN A 120 17.88 4.53 6.25
C GLN A 120 16.95 3.34 6.52
N GLY A 121 16.36 2.74 5.49
CA GLY A 121 15.57 1.51 5.62
C GLY A 121 14.07 1.70 5.40
N GLY A 122 13.64 2.88 4.97
CA GLY A 122 12.28 3.11 4.50
C GLY A 122 11.98 2.35 3.20
N GLY A 123 10.71 2.25 2.83
CA GLY A 123 10.27 1.56 1.63
C GLY A 123 9.58 2.46 0.63
N LEU A 124 9.70 2.10 -0.65
CA LEU A 124 8.90 2.64 -1.75
C LEU A 124 8.05 1.53 -2.36
N ALA A 125 6.73 1.73 -2.38
CA ALA A 125 5.81 0.98 -3.23
C ALA A 125 5.38 1.91 -4.37
N ALA A 126 5.85 1.64 -5.59
CA ALA A 126 5.56 2.47 -6.75
C ALA A 126 4.55 1.76 -7.67
N ILE A 127 3.50 2.46 -8.08
CA ILE A 127 2.36 1.90 -8.79
C ILE A 127 2.17 2.64 -10.10
N HIS A 128 2.10 1.89 -11.18
CA HIS A 128 1.76 2.32 -12.53
C HIS A 128 2.62 3.49 -13.00
N ALA A 129 2.04 4.69 -13.19
CA ALA A 129 2.72 5.86 -13.70
C ALA A 129 3.85 6.41 -12.81
N ALA A 130 4.02 5.87 -11.60
CA ALA A 130 5.15 6.27 -10.76
C ALA A 130 6.53 6.14 -11.46
N VAL A 131 6.66 5.24 -12.41
CA VAL A 131 7.87 5.09 -13.24
C VAL A 131 8.04 6.22 -14.26
N ALA A 132 6.99 6.98 -14.58
CA ALA A 132 7.04 8.04 -15.57
C ALA A 132 7.62 9.37 -15.04
N GLY A 133 7.93 9.47 -13.75
CA GLY A 133 8.54 10.66 -13.16
C GLY A 133 9.91 11.01 -13.76
N ASP A 134 10.76 10.00 -14.00
CA ASP A 134 12.11 10.23 -14.52
C ASP A 134 12.13 10.49 -16.04
N VAL A 135 11.19 9.93 -16.80
CA VAL A 135 11.10 10.14 -18.27
C VAL A 135 10.75 11.58 -18.61
N ALA A 136 9.79 12.15 -17.85
CA ALA A 136 9.33 13.52 -18.06
C ALA A 136 10.38 14.58 -17.71
N THR A 137 11.36 14.21 -16.90
CA THR A 137 12.42 15.10 -16.42
C THR A 137 13.75 14.92 -17.15
N GLU A 138 13.76 14.14 -18.23
CA GLU A 138 14.98 13.83 -19.00
C GLU A 138 16.16 13.34 -18.14
N GLY A 139 15.84 12.56 -17.09
CA GLY A 139 16.86 12.04 -16.17
C GLY A 139 17.35 13.05 -15.14
N LYS A 140 16.57 14.09 -14.83
CA LYS A 140 16.94 15.08 -13.79
C LYS A 140 17.08 14.48 -12.40
N TRP A 141 16.49 13.31 -12.17
CA TRP A 141 16.64 12.56 -10.93
C TRP A 141 17.16 11.13 -11.17
N PRO A 142 18.45 10.97 -11.53
CA PRO A 142 19.02 9.67 -11.91
C PRO A 142 18.87 8.60 -10.85
N TRP A 143 18.99 8.98 -9.56
CA TRP A 143 18.79 8.07 -8.42
C TRP A 143 17.41 7.40 -8.44
N TYR A 144 16.36 8.11 -8.84
CA TYR A 144 15.01 7.55 -8.91
C TYR A 144 14.88 6.51 -10.03
N GLY A 145 15.51 6.77 -11.18
CA GLY A 145 15.62 5.79 -12.27
C GLY A 145 16.37 4.52 -11.84
N GLU A 146 17.46 4.67 -11.06
CA GLU A 146 18.17 3.54 -10.45
C GLU A 146 17.31 2.78 -9.44
N ALA A 147 16.52 3.50 -8.63
CA ALA A 147 15.63 2.90 -7.65
C ALA A 147 14.56 2.04 -8.31
N LEU A 148 13.95 2.52 -9.38
CA LEU A 148 12.90 1.79 -10.11
C LEU A 148 13.44 0.79 -11.14
N CYS A 149 14.73 0.86 -11.55
CA CYS A 149 15.36 0.00 -12.56
C CYS A 149 14.65 0.02 -13.92
N ALA A 150 13.83 1.02 -14.21
CA ALA A 150 13.07 1.10 -15.44
C ALA A 150 12.81 2.55 -15.85
N ARG A 151 12.73 2.75 -17.16
CA ARG A 151 12.33 4.01 -17.79
C ARG A 151 11.20 3.71 -18.76
N PHE A 152 10.06 4.32 -18.54
CA PHE A 152 8.88 4.21 -19.39
C PHE A 152 9.16 4.74 -20.80
N THR A 153 8.61 4.09 -21.81
CA THR A 153 8.68 4.57 -23.23
C THR A 153 7.31 4.89 -23.79
N ASN A 154 6.43 3.91 -23.78
CA ASN A 154 5.07 3.98 -24.29
C ASN A 154 4.21 2.90 -23.63
N HIS A 155 2.96 2.82 -24.02
CA HIS A 155 2.01 1.82 -23.52
C HIS A 155 1.08 1.32 -24.64
N SER A 156 0.45 0.18 -24.40
CA SER A 156 -0.65 -0.32 -25.24
C SER A 156 -1.93 0.50 -25.02
N ALA A 157 -2.96 0.24 -25.81
CA ALA A 157 -4.33 0.54 -25.40
C ALA A 157 -4.69 -0.30 -24.15
N ILE A 158 -5.79 0.05 -23.46
CA ILE A 158 -6.36 -0.79 -22.40
C ILE A 158 -6.90 -2.06 -23.05
N VAL A 159 -6.23 -3.19 -22.83
CA VAL A 159 -6.56 -4.48 -23.46
C VAL A 159 -6.33 -5.62 -22.48
N GLN A 160 -6.99 -6.75 -22.74
CA GLN A 160 -6.74 -7.98 -22.00
C GLN A 160 -5.40 -8.58 -22.43
N ALA A 161 -4.60 -9.01 -21.44
CA ALA A 161 -3.37 -9.77 -21.65
C ALA A 161 -3.16 -10.81 -20.54
N THR A 162 -2.20 -11.69 -20.74
CA THR A 162 -1.77 -12.68 -19.75
C THR A 162 -0.52 -12.18 -19.04
N VAL A 163 -0.59 -12.10 -17.71
CA VAL A 163 0.55 -11.88 -16.83
C VAL A 163 1.06 -13.24 -16.34
N ASN A 164 2.30 -13.58 -16.61
CA ASN A 164 2.98 -14.77 -16.11
C ASN A 164 3.58 -14.46 -14.74
N ILE A 165 3.29 -15.26 -13.73
CA ILE A 165 3.86 -15.11 -12.39
C ILE A 165 5.16 -15.91 -12.32
N GLU A 166 6.29 -15.19 -12.22
CA GLU A 166 7.63 -15.79 -12.19
C GLU A 166 8.02 -16.20 -10.76
N ASP A 167 7.85 -15.32 -9.78
CA ASP A 167 8.08 -15.63 -8.37
C ASP A 167 6.78 -15.97 -7.64
N ARG A 168 6.50 -17.24 -7.45
CA ARG A 168 5.29 -17.74 -6.78
C ARG A 168 5.41 -17.77 -5.25
N LYS A 169 6.54 -17.33 -4.69
CA LYS A 169 6.78 -17.30 -3.24
C LYS A 169 6.73 -15.88 -2.67
N HIS A 170 6.90 -14.88 -3.52
CA HIS A 170 6.89 -13.49 -3.07
C HIS A 170 5.49 -13.07 -2.58
N LEU A 171 5.43 -12.25 -1.52
CA LEU A 171 4.16 -11.85 -0.87
C LEU A 171 3.12 -11.27 -1.84
N SER A 172 3.55 -10.49 -2.83
CA SER A 172 2.64 -9.86 -3.79
C SER A 172 2.16 -10.80 -4.89
N THR A 173 2.80 -11.92 -5.10
CA THR A 173 2.52 -12.82 -6.22
C THR A 173 2.11 -14.23 -5.81
N ALA A 174 2.42 -14.65 -4.59
CA ALA A 174 1.99 -15.95 -4.06
C ALA A 174 0.47 -16.18 -4.11
N PRO A 175 -0.40 -15.17 -3.92
CA PRO A 175 -1.85 -15.35 -4.04
C PRO A 175 -2.38 -15.41 -5.47
N LEU A 176 -1.53 -15.17 -6.49
CA LEU A 176 -1.94 -15.06 -7.89
C LEU A 176 -1.86 -16.41 -8.60
N PRO A 177 -2.72 -16.66 -9.62
CA PRO A 177 -2.58 -17.82 -10.48
C PRO A 177 -1.30 -17.69 -11.33
N GLU A 178 -0.71 -18.82 -11.72
CA GLU A 178 0.51 -18.85 -12.54
C GLU A 178 0.40 -18.02 -13.83
N ARG A 179 -0.77 -18.07 -14.46
CA ARG A 179 -1.15 -17.23 -15.60
C ARG A 179 -2.37 -16.41 -15.21
N TRP A 180 -2.17 -15.13 -15.02
CA TRP A 180 -3.21 -14.20 -14.59
C TRP A 180 -3.70 -13.36 -15.77
N VAL A 181 -4.86 -13.72 -16.28
CA VAL A 181 -5.52 -13.00 -17.38
C VAL A 181 -6.28 -11.82 -16.81
N ARG A 182 -5.96 -10.61 -17.27
CA ARG A 182 -6.61 -9.38 -16.83
C ARG A 182 -6.55 -8.26 -17.88
N THR A 183 -7.35 -7.22 -17.70
CA THR A 183 -7.38 -6.03 -18.55
C THR A 183 -6.71 -4.88 -17.83
N ASP A 184 -5.73 -4.28 -18.48
CA ASP A 184 -5.04 -3.07 -18.01
C ASP A 184 -4.40 -2.33 -19.19
N GLU A 185 -3.70 -1.21 -18.92
CA GLU A 185 -2.79 -0.55 -19.84
C GLU A 185 -1.38 -1.10 -19.60
N TRP A 186 -0.73 -1.57 -20.66
CA TRP A 186 0.54 -2.27 -20.52
C TRP A 186 1.72 -1.37 -20.90
N TYR A 187 2.53 -1.03 -19.89
CA TYR A 187 3.70 -0.16 -20.06
C TYR A 187 4.88 -0.93 -20.68
N ASN A 188 5.51 -0.28 -21.66
CA ASN A 188 6.81 -0.70 -22.20
C ASN A 188 7.94 0.14 -21.58
N PHE A 189 9.13 -0.44 -21.49
CA PHE A 189 10.30 0.18 -20.89
C PHE A 189 11.47 0.16 -21.86
N ILE A 190 12.46 1.08 -21.68
CA ILE A 190 13.68 1.13 -22.50
C ILE A 190 14.46 -0.19 -22.39
N ALA A 191 14.50 -0.78 -21.19
CA ALA A 191 15.20 -2.02 -20.91
C ALA A 191 14.46 -2.79 -19.80
N SER A 192 14.70 -4.11 -19.76
CA SER A 192 14.23 -4.97 -18.68
C SER A 192 14.97 -4.63 -17.38
N PRO A 193 14.30 -4.60 -16.22
CA PRO A 193 14.91 -4.48 -14.89
C PRO A 193 15.66 -5.76 -14.48
N ARG A 194 15.55 -6.85 -15.25
CA ARG A 194 16.19 -8.14 -14.94
C ARG A 194 17.71 -7.99 -14.80
N GLY A 195 18.27 -8.66 -13.81
CA GLY A 195 19.67 -8.50 -13.42
C GLY A 195 19.95 -7.33 -12.46
N GLN A 196 19.04 -6.37 -12.35
CA GLN A 196 19.12 -5.27 -11.39
C GLN A 196 18.06 -5.37 -10.28
N ALA A 197 16.95 -6.02 -10.58
CA ALA A 197 15.83 -6.24 -9.66
C ALA A 197 15.36 -7.70 -9.76
N ARG A 198 14.71 -8.18 -8.72
CA ARG A 198 13.99 -9.45 -8.72
C ARG A 198 12.67 -9.29 -9.44
N VAL A 199 12.54 -9.92 -10.60
CA VAL A 199 11.31 -9.93 -11.38
C VAL A 199 10.28 -10.86 -10.71
N LEU A 200 9.06 -10.37 -10.55
CA LEU A 200 7.96 -11.07 -9.89
C LEU A 200 6.90 -11.54 -10.88
N ALA A 201 6.69 -10.74 -11.93
CA ALA A 201 5.71 -11.04 -12.98
C ALA A 201 6.12 -10.38 -14.30
N SER A 202 5.77 -11.02 -15.40
CA SER A 202 6.01 -10.53 -16.78
C SER A 202 4.77 -10.71 -17.66
N LEU A 203 4.70 -9.94 -18.76
CA LEU A 203 3.64 -10.05 -19.76
C LEU A 203 4.00 -11.10 -20.81
N ASP A 204 2.98 -11.81 -21.25
CA ASP A 204 3.00 -12.63 -22.46
C ASP A 204 2.57 -11.77 -23.66
N GLU A 205 3.52 -11.17 -24.38
CA GLU A 205 3.21 -10.30 -25.53
C GLU A 205 2.53 -11.01 -26.69
N THR A 206 2.47 -12.34 -26.68
CA THR A 206 1.70 -13.10 -27.69
C THR A 206 0.19 -12.99 -27.48
N THR A 207 -0.26 -12.53 -26.31
CA THR A 207 -1.67 -12.48 -25.91
C THR A 207 -2.32 -11.10 -26.15
N TYR A 208 -1.55 -10.08 -26.55
CA TYR A 208 -2.08 -8.75 -26.82
C TYR A 208 -1.30 -8.01 -27.92
N LYS A 209 -1.70 -6.78 -28.25
CA LYS A 209 -1.05 -5.89 -29.20
C LYS A 209 -0.47 -4.67 -28.50
N GLY A 210 0.74 -4.22 -28.88
CA GLY A 210 1.38 -3.00 -28.35
C GLY A 210 2.57 -3.24 -27.44
N GLY A 211 2.95 -4.50 -27.19
CA GLY A 211 4.20 -4.84 -26.53
C GLY A 211 5.40 -4.59 -27.44
N THR A 212 6.50 -4.14 -26.88
CA THR A 212 7.76 -3.83 -27.58
C THR A 212 9.01 -4.40 -26.91
N MET A 213 8.85 -5.17 -25.85
CA MET A 213 9.95 -5.78 -25.09
C MET A 213 10.18 -7.26 -25.44
N GLY A 214 9.28 -7.87 -26.21
CA GLY A 214 9.40 -9.23 -26.69
C GLY A 214 9.22 -10.28 -25.60
N LYS A 215 10.15 -11.22 -25.50
CA LYS A 215 10.03 -12.35 -24.56
C LYS A 215 10.32 -11.98 -23.10
N ASP A 216 10.99 -10.85 -22.84
CA ASP A 216 11.32 -10.39 -21.48
C ASP A 216 10.65 -9.05 -21.20
N HIS A 217 9.39 -9.12 -20.76
CA HIS A 217 8.56 -7.96 -20.48
C HIS A 217 8.09 -7.94 -19.00
N PRO A 218 8.98 -7.63 -18.04
CA PRO A 218 8.61 -7.51 -16.64
C PRO A 218 7.58 -6.40 -16.39
N VAL A 219 6.58 -6.68 -15.52
CA VAL A 219 5.56 -5.71 -15.11
C VAL A 219 5.43 -5.57 -13.59
N ALA A 220 6.12 -6.42 -12.83
CA ALA A 220 6.26 -6.24 -11.38
C ALA A 220 7.62 -6.77 -10.94
N TRP A 221 8.27 -6.03 -10.05
CA TRP A 221 9.58 -6.39 -9.50
C TRP A 221 9.83 -5.74 -8.15
N CYS A 222 10.87 -6.20 -7.46
CA CYS A 222 11.36 -5.59 -6.25
C CYS A 222 12.89 -5.62 -6.19
N LYS A 223 13.44 -4.73 -5.36
CA LYS A 223 14.89 -4.72 -5.08
C LYS A 223 15.17 -4.11 -3.71
N GLN A 224 16.35 -4.41 -3.21
CA GLN A 224 16.91 -3.68 -2.09
C GLN A 224 17.75 -2.50 -2.60
N MET A 225 17.64 -1.35 -1.96
CA MET A 225 18.44 -0.15 -2.23
C MET A 225 19.01 0.42 -0.95
N GLY A 226 20.30 0.22 -0.71
CA GLY A 226 20.88 0.49 0.62
C GLY A 226 20.23 -0.40 1.67
N LYS A 227 19.68 0.19 2.73
CA LYS A 227 18.86 -0.51 3.74
C LYS A 227 17.38 -0.54 3.36
N GLY A 228 16.97 0.23 2.35
CA GLY A 228 15.58 0.37 1.93
C GLY A 228 15.11 -0.72 0.98
N ARG A 229 13.83 -0.70 0.68
CA ARG A 229 13.12 -1.69 -0.14
C ARG A 229 12.27 -0.99 -1.17
N ILE A 230 12.42 -1.41 -2.40
CA ILE A 230 11.63 -0.90 -3.53
C ILE A 230 10.77 -2.05 -4.04
N TRP A 231 9.49 -1.79 -4.23
CA TRP A 231 8.57 -2.65 -4.95
C TRP A 231 7.84 -1.81 -6.00
N TYR A 232 7.74 -2.34 -7.21
CA TYR A 232 7.05 -1.69 -8.31
C TYR A 232 6.07 -2.64 -9.00
N THR A 233 4.94 -2.09 -9.44
CA THR A 233 4.01 -2.74 -10.37
C THR A 233 3.57 -1.75 -11.45
N ALA A 234 3.63 -2.17 -12.72
CA ALA A 234 3.13 -1.42 -13.86
C ALA A 234 1.59 -1.47 -13.97
N LEU A 235 0.94 -2.35 -13.22
CA LEU A 235 -0.51 -2.51 -13.20
C LEU A 235 -1.19 -1.37 -12.40
N GLY A 236 -2.49 -1.18 -12.64
CA GLY A 236 -3.29 -0.20 -11.86
C GLY A 236 -3.66 1.06 -12.64
N HIS A 237 -3.67 1.01 -13.98
CA HIS A 237 -4.19 2.12 -14.80
C HIS A 237 -5.68 2.32 -14.58
N THR A 238 -6.45 1.24 -14.57
CA THR A 238 -7.91 1.31 -14.55
C THR A 238 -8.48 1.43 -13.14
N GLU A 239 -9.62 2.11 -13.00
CA GLU A 239 -10.38 2.14 -11.73
C GLU A 239 -10.79 0.74 -11.30
N ALA A 240 -11.14 -0.14 -12.25
CA ALA A 240 -11.52 -1.53 -12.01
C ALA A 240 -10.40 -2.34 -11.35
N SER A 241 -9.12 -2.02 -11.59
CA SER A 241 -7.98 -2.66 -10.93
C SER A 241 -8.12 -2.59 -9.41
N PHE A 242 -8.55 -1.45 -8.86
CA PHE A 242 -8.66 -1.21 -7.43
C PHE A 242 -9.91 -1.82 -6.77
N THR A 243 -10.70 -2.59 -7.52
CA THR A 243 -11.79 -3.44 -7.01
C THR A 243 -11.57 -4.92 -7.32
N GLU A 244 -10.52 -5.26 -8.10
CA GLU A 244 -10.17 -6.64 -8.44
C GLU A 244 -9.52 -7.36 -7.26
N PRO A 245 -10.10 -8.45 -6.71
CA PRO A 245 -9.57 -9.09 -5.50
C PRO A 245 -8.12 -9.59 -5.62
N LEU A 246 -7.70 -10.06 -6.81
CA LEU A 246 -6.34 -10.52 -7.04
C LEU A 246 -5.36 -9.36 -7.09
N PHE A 247 -5.73 -8.24 -7.72
CA PHE A 247 -4.89 -7.04 -7.72
C PHE A 247 -4.75 -6.44 -6.31
N LEU A 248 -5.81 -6.42 -5.50
CA LEU A 248 -5.74 -5.97 -4.12
C LEU A 248 -4.79 -6.83 -3.27
N LYS A 249 -4.77 -8.16 -3.46
CA LYS A 249 -3.79 -9.05 -2.81
C LYS A 249 -2.36 -8.77 -3.29
N HIS A 250 -2.17 -8.53 -4.60
CA HIS A 250 -0.89 -8.13 -5.17
C HIS A 250 -0.38 -6.83 -4.54
N LEU A 251 -1.24 -5.82 -4.48
CA LEU A 251 -0.96 -4.51 -3.92
C LEU A 251 -0.59 -4.59 -2.42
N LEU A 252 -1.38 -5.32 -1.63
CA LEU A 252 -1.11 -5.53 -0.21
C LEU A 252 0.26 -6.17 0.02
N GLY A 253 0.56 -7.25 -0.70
CA GLY A 253 1.86 -7.94 -0.59
C GLY A 253 3.03 -7.05 -0.99
N GLY A 254 2.84 -6.18 -1.99
CA GLY A 254 3.83 -5.17 -2.40
C GLY A 254 4.07 -4.11 -1.33
N ILE A 255 3.01 -3.54 -0.76
CA ILE A 255 3.10 -2.57 0.34
C ILE A 255 3.81 -3.19 1.56
N GLN A 256 3.43 -4.41 1.97
CA GLN A 256 4.05 -5.12 3.08
C GLN A 256 5.53 -5.44 2.83
N THR A 257 5.90 -5.76 1.60
CA THR A 257 7.29 -5.97 1.17
C THR A 257 8.10 -4.68 1.32
N ALA A 258 7.60 -3.59 0.76
CA ALA A 258 8.26 -2.29 0.84
C ALA A 258 8.36 -1.80 2.29
N ALA A 259 7.32 -1.94 3.10
CA ALA A 259 7.33 -1.61 4.52
C ALA A 259 8.32 -2.48 5.34
N GLY A 260 8.70 -3.65 4.83
CA GLY A 260 9.62 -4.57 5.51
C GLY A 260 9.01 -5.24 6.75
N VAL A 261 7.69 -5.33 6.84
CA VAL A 261 6.98 -5.95 7.97
C VAL A 261 6.86 -7.47 7.83
N LYS A 262 7.07 -7.97 6.62
CA LYS A 262 7.20 -9.40 6.35
C LYS A 262 8.46 -9.65 5.51
N ARG A 263 9.13 -10.77 5.74
CA ARG A 263 10.32 -11.14 4.96
C ARG A 263 9.96 -11.44 3.51
N ALA A 264 10.67 -10.82 2.58
CA ALA A 264 10.65 -11.11 1.16
C ALA A 264 12.08 -11.17 0.62
N GLU A 265 12.33 -12.03 -0.37
CA GLU A 265 13.59 -12.01 -1.12
C GLU A 265 13.56 -10.84 -2.10
N LEU A 266 14.59 -10.01 -2.07
CA LEU A 266 14.67 -8.76 -2.86
C LEU A 266 15.86 -8.78 -3.83
N ARG A 267 16.75 -9.78 -3.74
CA ARG A 267 17.94 -9.88 -4.60
C ARG A 267 17.54 -10.32 -5.99
N PRO A 268 18.21 -9.80 -7.04
CA PRO A 268 18.08 -10.33 -8.38
C PRO A 268 18.37 -11.83 -8.42
N GLU A 269 17.73 -12.53 -9.34
CA GLU A 269 18.02 -13.94 -9.68
C GLU A 269 19.19 -14.07 -10.60
#